data_6a8ff2b730a845c99226c0b98eb274f2
#
_entry.id   6a8ff2b730a845c99226c0b98eb274f2
#
_cell.length_a   1.000
_cell.length_b   1.000
_cell.length_c   1.000
_cell.angle_alpha   90.00
_cell.angle_beta   90.00
_cell.angle_gamma   90.00
#
_symmetry.space_group_name_H-M   'P 1'
#
loop_
_entity.id
_entity.type
_entity.pdbx_description
1 polymer ?
#
loop_
_entity_poly.entity_id
_entity_poly.type
_entity_poly.pdbx_seq_one_letter_code
_entity_poly.pdbx_strand_id
1 'polypeptide(L)'
;MLDILPNADRSDCLVWTGSKNNKGYGRMVVKGQFILAHRFAYCVAVGLTLKEIEDLVIRHRCDNPSCINPTHLETGTPLDNVMDRVARGRSASGECNGKAKLSVEQVEEILATYIPRSKEFGGAALGRRFGVCQTTISKIVLGKKWKLKKKKASEAATSKA
;
A
#
# COMPACT_ATOMS: atom_id res chain seq x y z
N MET A 1 -1.46 6.24 22.15
CA MET A 1 -0.81 5.01 21.66
C MET A 1 -1.81 4.35 20.74
N LEU A 2 -1.59 4.35 19.42
CA LEU A 2 -2.49 3.69 18.48
C LEU A 2 -2.12 2.21 18.52
N ASP A 3 -2.96 1.40 19.16
CA ASP A 3 -2.82 -0.04 19.12
C ASP A 3 -3.07 -0.51 17.69
N ILE A 4 -1.99 -0.84 16.99
CA ILE A 4 -2.07 -1.54 15.71
C ILE A 4 -2.50 -2.95 16.06
N LEU A 5 -3.82 -3.19 16.05
CA LEU A 5 -4.37 -4.51 16.29
C LEU A 5 -3.83 -5.48 15.24
N PRO A 6 -3.46 -6.71 15.63
CA PRO A 6 -2.94 -7.70 14.70
C PRO A 6 -3.94 -7.95 13.57
N ASN A 7 -3.42 -8.24 12.37
CA ASN A 7 -4.28 -8.59 11.23
C ASN A 7 -5.18 -9.77 11.60
N ALA A 8 -6.49 -9.64 11.32
CA ALA A 8 -7.40 -10.77 11.45
C ALA A 8 -6.99 -11.85 10.44
N ASP A 9 -7.08 -13.10 10.84
CA ASP A 9 -6.82 -14.23 9.94
C ASP A 9 -7.82 -14.19 8.79
N ARG A 10 -7.34 -14.48 7.57
CA ARG A 10 -8.18 -14.52 6.37
C ARG A 10 -9.02 -15.79 6.27
N SER A 11 -8.73 -16.81 7.06
CA SER A 11 -9.47 -18.08 7.07
C SER A 11 -10.94 -17.90 7.40
N ASP A 12 -11.28 -16.92 8.25
CA ASP A 12 -12.65 -16.65 8.71
C ASP A 12 -13.38 -15.58 7.90
N CYS A 13 -12.85 -15.22 6.72
CA CYS A 13 -13.49 -14.24 5.86
C CYS A 13 -14.83 -14.75 5.30
N LEU A 14 -15.91 -14.02 5.57
CA LEU A 14 -17.18 -14.17 4.85
C LEU A 14 -17.08 -13.39 3.55
N VAL A 15 -16.87 -14.08 2.44
CA VAL A 15 -16.64 -13.45 1.14
C VAL A 15 -17.96 -13.14 0.44
N TRP A 16 -18.14 -11.86 0.06
CA TRP A 16 -19.28 -11.43 -0.74
C TRP A 16 -19.25 -12.08 -2.12
N THR A 17 -20.34 -12.76 -2.49
CA THR A 17 -20.48 -13.49 -3.76
C THR A 17 -21.20 -12.70 -4.84
N GLY A 18 -21.85 -11.58 -4.50
CA GLY A 18 -22.56 -10.70 -5.44
C GLY A 18 -21.63 -9.77 -6.23
N SER A 19 -22.22 -8.76 -6.88
CA SER A 19 -21.47 -7.79 -7.68
C SER A 19 -20.40 -7.05 -6.86
N LYS A 20 -19.28 -6.71 -7.53
CA LYS A 20 -18.14 -5.99 -6.92
C LYS A 20 -17.78 -4.75 -7.75
N ASN A 21 -17.21 -3.75 -7.10
CA ASN A 21 -16.64 -2.60 -7.81
C ASN A 21 -15.21 -2.91 -8.30
N ASN A 22 -14.60 -1.97 -9.06
CA ASN A 22 -13.25 -2.11 -9.62
C ASN A 22 -12.14 -2.30 -8.57
N LYS A 23 -12.43 -2.01 -7.30
CA LYS A 23 -11.49 -2.19 -6.18
C LYS A 23 -11.74 -3.48 -5.40
N GLY A 24 -12.65 -4.34 -5.87
CA GLY A 24 -12.99 -5.61 -5.26
C GLY A 24 -13.99 -5.56 -4.10
N TYR A 25 -14.51 -4.37 -3.76
CA TYR A 25 -15.53 -4.25 -2.71
C TYR A 25 -16.89 -4.73 -3.19
N GLY A 26 -17.58 -5.54 -2.35
CA GLY A 26 -18.94 -5.97 -2.58
C GLY A 26 -19.91 -4.78 -2.70
N ARG A 27 -20.82 -4.86 -3.68
CA ARG A 27 -21.87 -3.86 -3.91
C ARG A 27 -23.24 -4.52 -3.77
N MET A 28 -24.16 -3.81 -3.14
CA MET A 28 -25.57 -4.20 -3.05
C MET A 28 -26.48 -2.99 -3.27
N VAL A 29 -27.74 -3.24 -3.52
CA VAL A 29 -28.77 -2.20 -3.67
C VAL A 29 -29.72 -2.30 -2.50
N VAL A 30 -29.89 -1.20 -1.78
CA VAL A 30 -30.87 -1.07 -0.70
C VAL A 30 -31.72 0.16 -0.95
N LYS A 31 -33.04 -0.03 -1.02
CA LYS A 31 -34.00 1.05 -1.35
C LYS A 31 -33.60 1.88 -2.60
N GLY A 32 -33.11 1.20 -3.64
CA GLY A 32 -32.70 1.85 -4.90
C GLY A 32 -31.31 2.52 -4.87
N GLN A 33 -30.59 2.51 -3.75
CA GLN A 33 -29.26 3.11 -3.64
C GLN A 33 -28.17 2.04 -3.62
N PHE A 34 -27.06 2.31 -4.34
CA PHE A 34 -25.86 1.47 -4.26
C PHE A 34 -25.09 1.72 -2.98
N ILE A 35 -24.88 0.68 -2.21
CA ILE A 35 -24.07 0.70 -1.00
C ILE A 35 -23.00 -0.37 -1.03
N LEU A 36 -21.96 -0.21 -0.23
CA LEU A 36 -20.92 -1.21 -0.06
C LEU A 36 -21.37 -2.28 0.94
N ALA A 37 -21.29 -3.54 0.56
CA ALA A 37 -21.80 -4.67 1.33
C ALA A 37 -21.18 -4.74 2.73
N HIS A 38 -19.86 -4.50 2.87
CA HIS A 38 -19.19 -4.50 4.17
C HIS A 38 -19.68 -3.37 5.10
N ARG A 39 -20.02 -2.18 4.56
CA ARG A 39 -20.60 -1.10 5.39
C ARG A 39 -21.97 -1.50 5.93
N PHE A 40 -22.79 -2.12 5.09
CA PHE A 40 -24.08 -2.63 5.51
C PHE A 40 -23.96 -3.73 6.57
N ALA A 41 -23.07 -4.72 6.33
CA ALA A 41 -22.81 -5.80 7.28
C ALA A 41 -22.34 -5.27 8.65
N TYR A 42 -21.47 -4.26 8.65
CA TYR A 42 -21.05 -3.59 9.88
C TYR A 42 -22.22 -2.95 10.60
N CYS A 43 -23.04 -2.15 9.90
CA CYS A 43 -24.21 -1.51 10.49
C CYS A 43 -25.17 -2.50 11.14
N VAL A 44 -25.47 -3.60 10.45
CA VAL A 44 -26.34 -4.66 10.97
C VAL A 44 -25.79 -5.27 12.26
N ALA A 45 -24.47 -5.52 12.29
CA ALA A 45 -23.84 -6.15 13.44
C ALA A 45 -23.77 -5.27 14.70
N VAL A 46 -23.59 -3.94 14.50
CA VAL A 46 -23.47 -3.01 15.64
C VAL A 46 -24.75 -2.26 15.95
N GLY A 47 -25.83 -2.49 15.19
CA GLY A 47 -27.13 -1.83 15.39
C GLY A 47 -27.16 -0.36 14.96
N LEU A 48 -26.28 0.06 14.04
CA LEU A 48 -26.21 1.43 13.51
C LEU A 48 -26.83 1.53 12.12
N THR A 49 -27.20 2.73 11.73
CA THR A 49 -27.64 3.06 10.38
C THR A 49 -26.47 3.52 9.51
N LEU A 50 -26.62 3.46 8.19
CA LEU A 50 -25.61 3.96 7.25
C LEU A 50 -25.35 5.46 7.41
N LYS A 51 -26.35 6.23 7.86
CA LYS A 51 -26.23 7.66 8.11
C LYS A 51 -25.32 7.96 9.30
N GLU A 52 -25.42 7.18 10.37
CA GLU A 52 -24.58 7.35 11.58
C GLU A 52 -23.09 7.05 11.33
N ILE A 53 -22.80 6.30 10.29
CA ILE A 53 -21.41 5.99 9.89
C ILE A 53 -20.97 6.74 8.62
N GLU A 54 -21.68 7.80 8.20
CA GLU A 54 -21.42 8.48 6.92
C GLU A 54 -20.00 9.03 6.86
N ASP A 55 -19.55 9.70 7.92
CA ASP A 55 -18.22 10.30 8.03
C ASP A 55 -17.11 9.30 8.42
N LEU A 56 -17.47 8.05 8.69
CA LEU A 56 -16.52 7.03 9.10
C LEU A 56 -16.11 6.13 7.95
N VAL A 57 -14.86 5.73 7.96
CA VAL A 57 -14.35 4.70 7.06
C VAL A 57 -14.47 3.34 7.75
N ILE A 58 -15.18 2.41 7.13
CA ILE A 58 -15.16 1.01 7.58
C ILE A 58 -13.99 0.32 6.92
N ARG A 59 -13.04 -0.14 7.73
CA ARG A 59 -11.76 -0.73 7.33
C ARG A 59 -11.78 -2.25 7.53
N HIS A 60 -11.02 -2.96 6.70
CA HIS A 60 -10.83 -4.39 6.83
C HIS A 60 -9.52 -4.70 7.58
N ARG A 61 -9.60 -5.40 8.70
CA ARG A 61 -8.43 -5.92 9.42
C ARG A 61 -7.77 -7.06 8.65
N CYS A 62 -8.55 -7.83 7.87
CA CYS A 62 -8.09 -8.95 7.06
C CYS A 62 -7.54 -8.57 5.67
N ASP A 63 -7.55 -7.30 5.29
CA ASP A 63 -7.12 -6.81 3.96
C ASP A 63 -7.86 -7.45 2.76
N ASN A 64 -9.02 -8.04 2.97
CA ASN A 64 -9.85 -8.60 1.91
C ASN A 64 -11.02 -7.65 1.62
N PRO A 65 -11.03 -6.92 0.50
CA PRO A 65 -12.08 -5.93 0.19
C PRO A 65 -13.46 -6.56 -0.03
N SER A 66 -13.53 -7.84 -0.36
CA SER A 66 -14.80 -8.57 -0.52
C SER A 66 -15.30 -9.23 0.78
N CYS A 67 -14.57 -9.11 1.89
CA CYS A 67 -15.01 -9.65 3.17
C CYS A 67 -16.16 -8.82 3.75
N ILE A 68 -17.17 -9.50 4.26
CA ILE A 68 -18.32 -8.91 4.97
C ILE A 68 -18.45 -9.41 6.41
N ASN A 69 -17.43 -10.14 6.92
CA ASN A 69 -17.43 -10.60 8.29
C ASN A 69 -17.30 -9.41 9.25
N PRO A 70 -18.30 -9.15 10.13
CA PRO A 70 -18.28 -7.98 11.02
C PRO A 70 -17.08 -7.97 11.97
N THR A 71 -16.58 -9.12 12.40
CA THR A 71 -15.40 -9.23 13.29
C THR A 71 -14.11 -8.77 12.62
N HIS A 72 -14.09 -8.72 11.28
CA HIS A 72 -12.97 -8.23 10.47
C HIS A 72 -13.10 -6.77 10.09
N LEU A 73 -14.20 -6.12 10.49
CA LEU A 73 -14.51 -4.74 10.15
C LEU A 73 -14.35 -3.84 11.39
N GLU A 74 -13.81 -2.67 11.16
CA GLU A 74 -13.65 -1.64 12.20
C GLU A 74 -13.89 -0.26 11.62
N THR A 75 -14.34 0.65 12.45
CA THR A 75 -14.43 2.06 12.10
C THR A 75 -13.09 2.75 12.22
N GLY A 76 -12.92 3.80 11.46
CA GLY A 76 -11.77 4.69 11.58
C GLY A 76 -11.95 5.96 10.77
N THR A 77 -11.03 6.87 10.95
CA THR A 77 -10.94 8.10 10.17
C THR A 77 -10.27 7.87 8.82
N PRO A 78 -10.39 8.78 7.86
CA PRO A 78 -9.59 8.74 6.64
C PRO A 78 -8.08 8.70 6.92
N LEU A 79 -7.63 9.34 8.00
CA LEU A 79 -6.23 9.33 8.42
C LEU A 79 -5.80 7.92 8.85
N ASP A 80 -6.61 7.23 9.68
CA ASP A 80 -6.33 5.86 10.10
C ASP A 80 -6.18 4.92 8.90
N ASN A 81 -7.06 5.06 7.89
CA ASN A 81 -6.98 4.26 6.67
C ASN A 81 -5.70 4.53 5.86
N VAL A 82 -5.19 5.78 5.87
CA VAL A 82 -3.91 6.12 5.25
C VAL A 82 -2.75 5.50 6.05
N MET A 83 -2.78 5.60 7.37
CA MET A 83 -1.75 5.04 8.25
C MET A 83 -1.66 3.52 8.12
N ASP A 84 -2.79 2.82 8.11
CA ASP A 84 -2.85 1.38 7.86
C ASP A 84 -2.20 1.01 6.52
N ARG A 85 -2.54 1.73 5.45
CA ARG A 85 -1.96 1.50 4.14
C ARG A 85 -0.44 1.65 4.15
N VAL A 86 0.07 2.65 4.87
CA VAL A 86 1.52 2.89 5.03
C VAL A 86 2.16 1.79 5.87
N ALA A 87 1.58 1.47 7.03
CA ALA A 87 2.10 0.46 7.96
C ALA A 87 2.18 -0.93 7.31
N ARG A 88 1.17 -1.26 6.48
CA ARG A 88 1.09 -2.54 5.75
C ARG A 88 1.86 -2.53 4.42
N GLY A 89 2.64 -1.49 4.11
CA GLY A 89 3.45 -1.38 2.90
C GLY A 89 2.66 -1.38 1.58
N ARG A 90 1.37 -1.05 1.62
CA ARG A 90 0.48 -1.03 0.45
C ARG A 90 0.53 0.30 -0.33
N SER A 91 1.31 1.26 0.13
CA SER A 91 1.55 2.50 -0.62
C SER A 91 2.42 2.21 -1.83
N ALA A 92 1.99 2.68 -2.99
CA ALA A 92 2.79 2.57 -4.20
C ALA A 92 4.13 3.29 -4.00
N SER A 93 5.23 2.56 -4.15
CA SER A 93 6.60 3.06 -3.98
C SER A 93 7.50 2.54 -5.10
N GLY A 94 8.60 3.22 -5.32
CA GLY A 94 9.51 2.84 -6.40
C GLY A 94 8.81 2.85 -7.77
N GLU A 95 9.06 1.85 -8.60
CA GLU A 95 8.46 1.70 -9.94
C GLU A 95 6.95 1.53 -9.91
N CYS A 96 6.39 0.94 -8.85
CA CYS A 96 4.94 0.77 -8.70
C CYS A 96 4.21 2.11 -8.50
N ASN A 97 4.92 3.22 -8.32
CA ASN A 97 4.32 4.54 -8.29
C ASN A 97 4.18 5.05 -9.72
N GLY A 98 2.94 5.28 -10.19
CA GLY A 98 2.67 5.77 -11.55
C GLY A 98 3.33 7.11 -11.93
N LYS A 99 3.93 7.81 -10.97
CA LYS A 99 4.75 9.02 -11.18
C LYS A 99 6.26 8.75 -11.05
N ALA A 100 6.66 7.48 -10.97
CA ALA A 100 8.08 7.13 -10.94
C ALA A 100 8.73 7.46 -12.30
N LYS A 101 9.88 8.14 -12.25
CA LYS A 101 10.68 8.49 -13.43
C LYS A 101 11.91 7.59 -13.58
N LEU A 102 12.18 6.76 -12.58
CA LEU A 102 13.35 5.89 -12.52
C LEU A 102 12.91 4.44 -12.37
N SER A 103 13.65 3.53 -12.97
CA SER A 103 13.53 2.09 -12.71
C SER A 103 14.41 1.65 -11.53
N VAL A 104 14.24 0.42 -11.07
CA VAL A 104 15.08 -0.16 -10.00
C VAL A 104 16.53 -0.23 -10.45
N GLU A 105 16.78 -0.67 -11.69
CA GLU A 105 18.11 -0.77 -12.27
C GLU A 105 18.80 0.59 -12.34
N GLN A 106 18.08 1.64 -12.74
CA GLN A 106 18.61 3.00 -12.78
C GLN A 106 18.95 3.51 -11.37
N VAL A 107 18.18 3.15 -10.37
CA VAL A 107 18.47 3.49 -8.98
C VAL A 107 19.68 2.73 -8.46
N GLU A 108 19.83 1.46 -8.79
CA GLU A 108 21.03 0.65 -8.46
C GLU A 108 22.27 1.25 -9.14
N GLU A 109 22.19 1.66 -10.41
CA GLU A 109 23.28 2.33 -11.12
C GLU A 109 23.66 3.66 -10.46
N ILE A 110 22.66 4.48 -10.07
CA ILE A 110 22.90 5.73 -9.35
C ILE A 110 23.65 5.47 -8.03
N LEU A 111 23.23 4.47 -7.27
CA LEU A 111 23.89 4.12 -5.99
C LEU A 111 25.30 3.59 -6.17
N ALA A 112 25.56 2.84 -7.24
CA ALA A 112 26.87 2.29 -7.55
C ALA A 112 27.87 3.34 -8.08
N THR A 113 27.37 4.34 -8.81
CA THR A 113 28.23 5.31 -9.52
C THR A 113 28.37 6.66 -8.81
N TYR A 114 27.52 6.94 -7.81
CA TYR A 114 27.50 8.24 -7.14
C TYR A 114 28.80 8.55 -6.41
N ILE A 115 29.40 9.70 -6.76
CA ILE A 115 30.59 10.27 -6.08
C ILE A 115 30.26 11.69 -5.62
N PRO A 116 30.30 11.98 -4.29
CA PRO A 116 30.02 13.32 -3.78
C PRO A 116 30.92 14.38 -4.42
N ARG A 117 30.32 15.52 -4.79
CA ARG A 117 31.03 16.68 -5.39
C ARG A 117 31.73 16.43 -6.73
N SER A 118 31.60 15.24 -7.33
CA SER A 118 32.13 14.96 -8.67
C SER A 118 31.40 15.77 -9.73
N LYS A 119 32.15 16.27 -10.73
CA LYS A 119 31.57 16.94 -11.91
C LYS A 119 30.87 15.96 -12.84
N GLU A 120 31.27 14.69 -12.85
CA GLU A 120 30.78 13.62 -13.75
C GLU A 120 29.79 12.67 -13.07
N PHE A 121 30.06 12.28 -11.82
CA PHE A 121 29.28 11.30 -11.06
C PHE A 121 28.56 11.93 -9.84
N GLY A 122 28.55 13.23 -9.75
CA GLY A 122 27.85 13.96 -8.68
C GLY A 122 26.34 14.05 -8.92
N GLY A 123 25.60 14.47 -7.90
CA GLY A 123 24.14 14.53 -7.94
C GLY A 123 23.57 15.35 -9.09
N ALA A 124 24.23 16.44 -9.51
CA ALA A 124 23.78 17.26 -10.64
C ALA A 124 23.99 16.54 -11.99
N ALA A 125 25.13 15.87 -12.17
CA ALA A 125 25.44 15.15 -13.41
C ALA A 125 24.52 13.93 -13.57
N LEU A 126 24.40 13.12 -12.53
CA LEU A 126 23.48 11.98 -12.53
C LEU A 126 22.02 12.43 -12.68
N GLY A 127 21.66 13.56 -12.09
CA GLY A 127 20.32 14.13 -12.29
C GLY A 127 20.01 14.44 -13.75
N ARG A 128 20.97 15.04 -14.49
CA ARG A 128 20.84 15.27 -15.93
C ARG A 128 20.78 13.98 -16.72
N ARG A 129 21.68 12.99 -16.41
CA ARG A 129 21.74 11.70 -17.09
C ARG A 129 20.44 10.91 -16.99
N PHE A 130 19.82 10.88 -15.81
CA PHE A 130 18.61 10.11 -15.55
C PHE A 130 17.30 10.94 -15.61
N GLY A 131 17.33 12.19 -16.06
CA GLY A 131 16.13 13.03 -16.23
C GLY A 131 15.42 13.38 -14.92
N VAL A 132 16.17 13.49 -13.83
CA VAL A 132 15.64 13.87 -12.49
C VAL A 132 16.43 15.00 -11.87
N CYS A 133 15.82 15.73 -10.92
CA CYS A 133 16.54 16.81 -10.24
C CYS A 133 17.62 16.26 -9.27
N GLN A 134 18.65 17.05 -9.03
CA GLN A 134 19.74 16.73 -8.10
C GLN A 134 19.23 16.32 -6.71
N THR A 135 18.17 16.98 -6.22
CA THR A 135 17.55 16.65 -4.92
C THR A 135 16.96 15.25 -4.89
N THR A 136 16.50 14.73 -6.03
CA THR A 136 16.05 13.33 -6.14
C THR A 136 17.22 12.37 -5.97
N ILE A 137 18.34 12.61 -6.66
CA ILE A 137 19.58 11.82 -6.48
C ILE A 137 20.02 11.82 -5.02
N SER A 138 20.10 13.00 -4.39
CA SER A 138 20.47 13.12 -2.97
C SER A 138 19.54 12.31 -2.05
N LYS A 139 18.22 12.34 -2.29
CA LYS A 139 17.26 11.57 -1.50
C LYS A 139 17.38 10.05 -1.70
N ILE A 140 17.80 9.61 -2.89
CA ILE A 140 18.08 8.20 -3.19
C ILE A 140 19.32 7.75 -2.42
N VAL A 141 20.42 8.47 -2.55
CA VAL A 141 21.69 8.16 -1.88
C VAL A 141 21.55 8.16 -0.36
N LEU A 142 20.76 9.07 0.20
CA LEU A 142 20.46 9.13 1.63
C LEU A 142 19.40 8.10 2.09
N GLY A 143 18.92 7.21 1.22
CA GLY A 143 17.89 6.23 1.55
C GLY A 143 16.52 6.81 1.91
N LYS A 144 16.29 8.11 1.65
CA LYS A 144 15.02 8.82 1.93
C LYS A 144 13.96 8.56 0.85
N LYS A 145 14.38 8.14 -0.34
CA LYS A 145 13.55 7.65 -1.45
C LYS A 145 14.09 6.32 -1.93
N TRP A 146 13.23 5.51 -2.56
CA TRP A 146 13.67 4.25 -3.14
C TRP A 146 14.35 3.30 -2.12
N LYS A 147 13.60 2.92 -1.08
CA LYS A 147 14.04 1.84 -0.19
C LYS A 147 14.06 0.55 -0.99
N LEU A 148 15.21 0.20 -1.57
CA LEU A 148 15.40 -1.09 -2.23
C LEU A 148 15.19 -2.18 -1.18
N LYS A 149 14.25 -3.09 -1.42
CA LYS A 149 14.15 -4.31 -0.62
C LYS A 149 15.44 -5.09 -0.87
N LYS A 150 16.22 -5.39 0.16
CA LYS A 150 17.34 -6.33 0.05
C LYS A 150 16.80 -7.59 -0.62
N LYS A 151 17.28 -7.93 -1.82
CA LYS A 151 17.05 -9.24 -2.43
C LYS A 151 17.49 -10.25 -1.39
N LYS A 152 16.59 -11.14 -0.91
CA LYS A 152 17.02 -12.35 -0.20
C LYS A 152 17.98 -13.05 -1.17
N ALA A 153 19.23 -13.21 -0.74
CA ALA A 153 20.17 -14.03 -1.47
C ALA A 153 19.51 -15.40 -1.67
N SER A 154 19.17 -15.72 -2.90
CA SER A 154 18.80 -17.09 -3.25
C SER A 154 20.04 -17.93 -2.99
N GLU A 155 19.98 -18.81 -2.01
CA GLU A 155 20.94 -19.87 -1.80
C GLU A 155 21.04 -20.63 -3.12
N ALA A 156 22.12 -20.34 -3.88
CA ALA A 156 22.50 -21.16 -4.99
C ALA A 156 22.96 -22.50 -4.39
N ALA A 157 22.14 -23.52 -4.60
CA ALA A 157 22.41 -24.90 -4.24
C ALA A 157 23.79 -25.30 -4.74
N THR A 158 24.66 -25.59 -3.82
CA THR A 158 25.86 -26.38 -4.09
C THR A 158 25.44 -27.82 -4.24
N SER A 159 25.21 -28.24 -5.48
CA SER A 159 25.16 -29.64 -5.81
C SER A 159 26.50 -29.98 -6.45
N LYS A 160 27.37 -30.66 -5.71
CA LYS A 160 28.51 -31.43 -6.23
C LYS A 160 28.79 -32.58 -5.28
N ALA A 161 28.57 -33.72 -5.73
CA ALA A 161 29.30 -34.99 -5.81
C ALA A 161 28.33 -36.16 -5.71
#